data_99f73e2430f3fa6d804797879d50abcd
#
_entry.id   99f73e2430f3fa6d804797879d50abcd
#
_cell.length_a   1.000
_cell.length_b   1.000
_cell.length_c   1.000
_cell.angle_alpha   90.00
_cell.angle_beta   90.00
_cell.angle_gamma   90.00
#
_symmetry.space_group_name_H-M   'P 1'
#
loop_
_entity.id
_entity.type
_entity.pdbx_description
1 polymer ?
#
loop_
_entity_poly.entity_id
_entity_poly.type
_entity_poly.pdbx_seq_one_letter_code
_entity_poly.pdbx_strand_id
1 'polypeptide(L)'
;TKGKKCSIITTIKKQAEVPPGYVPPDTPFRQKKGSMLMDSKQKQPGLYDPRFEHDNCGIGAVANIKGIKTHETVNQALHIVENLEHRAGKDAEGKTGDGVGIMLQISHSFFEKVTLPLGIRIGGEREYGVGMFFFPQDELARNQAMKMFEIIVKKEGLAFLGWRVVPTTPDILGERAVEVMPYIAQGFVAKPAQVKPGLDFDRKLYVVRRVFEQSNEDTYVVSLSSRTIVYKGMFLVGELRRFFADLQDEDYRSAIAIVHSRFSTNTNPSWMRAHPYRFIVHNGEINTIRGN
;
A
#
# COMPACT_ATOMS: atom_id res chain seq x y z
N THR A 1 -27.92 17.95 -10.30
CA THR A 1 -26.89 17.26 -9.48
C THR A 1 -25.52 17.70 -9.99
N LYS A 2 -24.89 18.61 -9.25
CA LYS A 2 -23.58 19.17 -9.60
C LYS A 2 -22.51 18.09 -9.43
N GLY A 3 -21.86 17.68 -10.54
CA GLY A 3 -20.74 16.75 -10.54
C GLY A 3 -19.59 17.25 -9.67
N LYS A 4 -19.23 16.48 -8.66
CA LYS A 4 -18.03 16.71 -7.87
C LYS A 4 -16.83 16.38 -8.77
N LYS A 5 -16.07 17.40 -9.18
CA LYS A 5 -14.78 17.22 -9.81
C LYS A 5 -13.86 16.49 -8.85
N CYS A 6 -13.32 15.36 -9.27
CA CYS A 6 -12.27 14.65 -8.54
C CYS A 6 -11.00 15.51 -8.55
N SER A 7 -10.73 16.24 -7.47
CA SER A 7 -9.61 17.17 -7.38
C SER A 7 -8.47 16.53 -6.57
N ILE A 8 -7.75 15.59 -7.18
CA ILE A 8 -6.49 15.06 -6.63
C ILE A 8 -5.42 16.17 -6.50
N ILE A 9 -5.58 17.28 -7.23
CA ILE A 9 -4.61 18.39 -7.29
C ILE A 9 -4.96 19.55 -6.33
N THR A 10 -6.15 19.62 -5.76
CA THR A 10 -6.61 20.84 -5.04
C THR A 10 -6.21 20.89 -3.57
N THR A 11 -5.82 19.77 -2.95
CA THR A 11 -5.43 19.76 -1.53
C THR A 11 -4.00 20.25 -1.28
N ILE A 12 -3.18 20.39 -2.32
CA ILE A 12 -1.78 20.87 -2.20
C ILE A 12 -1.68 22.40 -2.03
N LYS A 13 -2.75 23.17 -2.28
CA LYS A 13 -2.69 24.64 -2.35
C LYS A 13 -3.00 25.42 -1.07
N LYS A 14 -3.31 24.79 0.05
CA LYS A 14 -3.85 25.54 1.19
C LYS A 14 -2.99 25.68 2.46
N GLN A 15 -1.72 25.29 2.48
CA GLN A 15 -0.87 25.53 3.66
C GLN A 15 0.61 25.75 3.33
N ALA A 16 0.94 26.73 2.52
CA ALA A 16 2.29 27.28 2.45
C ALA A 16 2.22 28.79 2.68
N GLU A 17 2.21 29.21 3.94
CA GLU A 17 2.61 30.56 4.31
C GLU A 17 4.13 30.63 4.19
N VAL A 18 4.61 31.40 3.21
CA VAL A 18 6.02 31.69 3.02
C VAL A 18 6.43 32.70 4.10
N PRO A 19 7.47 32.46 4.89
CA PRO A 19 7.91 33.43 5.90
C PRO A 19 8.36 34.73 5.24
N PRO A 20 8.10 35.91 5.88
CA PRO A 20 8.50 37.19 5.33
C PRO A 20 10.03 37.27 5.23
N GLY A 21 10.55 37.48 4.00
CA GLY A 21 12.00 37.64 3.73
C GLY A 21 12.62 36.60 2.79
N TYR A 22 11.87 35.65 2.29
CA TYR A 22 12.40 34.69 1.30
C TYR A 22 12.34 35.31 -0.12
N VAL A 23 13.53 35.58 -0.68
CA VAL A 23 13.72 35.92 -2.11
C VAL A 23 14.18 34.65 -2.81
N PRO A 24 13.42 34.05 -3.73
CA PRO A 24 13.87 32.89 -4.50
C PRO A 24 14.99 33.30 -5.45
N PRO A 25 16.01 32.46 -5.68
CA PRO A 25 17.02 32.73 -6.67
C PRO A 25 16.41 32.80 -8.07
N ASP A 26 16.77 33.82 -8.83
CA ASP A 26 16.37 34.03 -10.23
C ASP A 26 16.81 32.85 -11.11
N THR A 27 15.90 31.94 -11.35
CA THR A 27 16.01 30.98 -12.44
C THR A 27 14.93 31.30 -13.46
N PRO A 28 15.28 31.58 -14.73
CA PRO A 28 14.30 31.90 -15.76
C PRO A 28 13.61 30.63 -16.27
N PHE A 29 12.81 29.98 -15.43
CA PHE A 29 11.82 29.03 -15.94
C PHE A 29 10.58 29.82 -16.33
N ARG A 30 10.63 30.37 -17.53
CA ARG A 30 9.48 30.99 -18.20
C ARG A 30 8.44 29.90 -18.43
N GLN A 31 7.56 29.69 -17.44
CA GLN A 31 6.31 29.01 -17.68
C GLN A 31 5.60 29.78 -18.80
N LYS A 32 5.64 29.27 -20.02
CA LYS A 32 4.63 29.62 -21.00
C LYS A 32 3.30 29.21 -20.39
N LYS A 33 2.55 30.21 -19.90
CA LYS A 33 1.11 30.13 -19.76
C LYS A 33 0.55 29.91 -21.16
N GLY A 34 0.62 28.69 -21.65
CA GLY A 34 -0.28 28.21 -22.67
C GLY A 34 -1.61 27.98 -21.98
N SER A 35 -2.36 29.03 -21.67
CA SER A 35 -3.80 28.92 -21.67
C SER A 35 -4.15 28.62 -23.13
N MET A 36 -4.21 27.35 -23.49
CA MET A 36 -5.06 26.91 -24.56
C MET A 36 -6.49 27.18 -24.07
N LEU A 37 -6.92 28.44 -24.20
CA LEU A 37 -8.30 28.75 -24.43
C LEU A 37 -8.63 28.06 -25.74
N MET A 38 -9.06 26.81 -25.68
CA MET A 38 -9.73 26.17 -26.81
C MET A 38 -10.91 27.05 -27.14
N ASP A 39 -10.81 27.66 -28.27
CA ASP A 39 -11.90 28.43 -28.89
C ASP A 39 -13.11 27.49 -28.93
N SER A 40 -14.17 27.83 -28.17
CA SER A 40 -15.37 27.04 -28.01
C SER A 40 -16.20 26.84 -29.26
N LYS A 41 -15.64 27.18 -30.43
CA LYS A 41 -16.29 27.12 -31.76
C LYS A 41 -15.74 26.06 -32.71
N GLN A 42 -14.66 25.34 -32.36
CA GLN A 42 -14.25 24.20 -33.17
C GLN A 42 -15.15 23.01 -32.83
N LYS A 43 -16.13 22.73 -33.69
CA LYS A 43 -16.85 21.45 -33.70
C LYS A 43 -15.81 20.36 -33.86
N GLN A 44 -15.58 19.61 -32.79
CA GLN A 44 -14.72 18.42 -32.85
C GLN A 44 -15.38 17.42 -33.80
N PRO A 45 -14.66 16.92 -34.79
CA PRO A 45 -15.19 15.89 -35.68
C PRO A 45 -15.29 14.57 -34.91
N GLY A 46 -16.51 14.01 -34.79
CA GLY A 46 -16.75 12.71 -34.22
C GLY A 46 -17.67 12.73 -32.99
N LEU A 47 -17.77 11.57 -32.34
CA LEU A 47 -18.62 11.33 -31.16
C LEU A 47 -17.93 11.66 -29.84
N TYR A 48 -16.69 12.11 -29.86
CA TYR A 48 -15.94 12.48 -28.66
C TYR A 48 -16.46 13.78 -28.07
N ASP A 49 -16.80 13.76 -26.79
CA ASP A 49 -17.17 14.94 -26.00
C ASP A 49 -16.32 14.97 -24.72
N PRO A 50 -15.42 15.96 -24.58
CA PRO A 50 -14.54 16.05 -23.42
C PRO A 50 -15.28 16.23 -22.09
N ARG A 51 -16.58 16.55 -22.09
CA ARG A 51 -17.40 16.61 -20.88
C ARG A 51 -17.66 15.24 -20.28
N PHE A 52 -17.54 14.18 -21.08
CA PHE A 52 -17.66 12.78 -20.63
C PHE A 52 -16.32 12.11 -20.38
N GLU A 53 -15.22 12.84 -20.54
CA GLU A 53 -13.90 12.33 -20.20
C GLU A 53 -13.76 12.26 -18.70
N HIS A 54 -13.52 11.04 -18.20
CA HIS A 54 -13.27 10.74 -16.79
C HIS A 54 -11.92 10.05 -16.66
N ASP A 55 -11.23 10.34 -15.54
CA ASP A 55 -9.99 9.66 -15.21
C ASP A 55 -10.24 8.14 -15.15
N ASN A 56 -9.40 7.40 -15.87
CA ASN A 56 -9.47 5.94 -15.94
C ASN A 56 -8.52 5.26 -14.94
N CYS A 57 -8.03 5.98 -13.95
CA CYS A 57 -7.05 5.52 -12.98
C CYS A 57 -7.70 4.94 -11.72
N GLY A 58 -7.22 3.78 -11.29
CA GLY A 58 -7.58 3.18 -10.00
C GLY A 58 -6.57 3.45 -8.89
N ILE A 59 -5.61 4.37 -9.11
CA ILE A 59 -4.52 4.70 -8.20
C ILE A 59 -4.80 6.03 -7.51
N GLY A 60 -4.45 6.11 -6.23
CA GLY A 60 -4.43 7.35 -5.46
C GLY A 60 -3.15 7.45 -4.64
N ALA A 61 -2.72 8.68 -4.37
CA ALA A 61 -1.56 8.95 -3.52
C ALA A 61 -1.78 10.22 -2.70
N VAL A 62 -1.36 10.17 -1.45
CA VAL A 62 -1.32 11.32 -0.54
C VAL A 62 0.10 11.44 0.01
N ALA A 63 0.64 12.66 0.01
CA ALA A 63 1.94 12.93 0.58
C ALA A 63 1.94 14.26 1.35
N ASN A 64 2.45 14.23 2.57
CA ASN A 64 2.74 15.43 3.34
C ASN A 64 4.13 15.93 2.92
N ILE A 65 4.20 17.08 2.26
CA ILE A 65 5.44 17.65 1.71
C ILE A 65 6.48 17.94 2.81
N LYS A 66 6.03 18.25 4.02
CA LYS A 66 6.92 18.50 5.18
C LYS A 66 7.39 17.20 5.86
N GLY A 67 6.93 16.02 5.38
CA GLY A 67 7.28 14.72 5.94
C GLY A 67 6.64 14.42 7.32
N ILE A 68 5.66 15.22 7.74
CA ILE A 68 4.97 15.04 9.04
C ILE A 68 4.03 13.83 8.92
N LYS A 69 4.27 12.82 9.75
CA LYS A 69 3.44 11.62 9.82
C LYS A 69 2.17 11.90 10.63
N THR A 70 1.01 11.66 10.02
CA THR A 70 -0.30 11.84 10.68
C THR A 70 -1.22 10.67 10.33
N HIS A 71 -2.18 10.38 11.19
CA HIS A 71 -3.27 9.45 10.89
C HIS A 71 -4.20 10.01 9.81
N GLU A 72 -4.33 11.33 9.74
CA GLU A 72 -5.11 12.02 8.70
C GLU A 72 -4.63 11.68 7.28
N THR A 73 -3.31 11.53 7.06
CA THR A 73 -2.78 11.06 5.77
C THR A 73 -3.29 9.67 5.40
N VAL A 74 -3.40 8.76 6.39
CA VAL A 74 -3.95 7.42 6.20
C VAL A 74 -5.44 7.50 5.86
N ASN A 75 -6.20 8.28 6.61
CA ASN A 75 -7.64 8.48 6.38
C ASN A 75 -7.93 9.08 5.00
N GLN A 76 -7.17 10.10 4.58
CA GLN A 76 -7.32 10.69 3.26
C GLN A 76 -7.06 9.70 2.14
N ALA A 77 -6.05 8.84 2.28
CA ALA A 77 -5.77 7.79 1.30
C ALA A 77 -6.89 6.75 1.23
N LEU A 78 -7.44 6.34 2.39
CA LEU A 78 -8.58 5.44 2.45
C LEU A 78 -9.83 6.06 1.81
N HIS A 79 -10.08 7.35 2.04
CA HIS A 79 -11.17 8.06 1.36
C HIS A 79 -10.97 8.15 -0.16
N ILE A 80 -9.72 8.31 -0.63
CA ILE A 80 -9.44 8.28 -2.08
C ILE A 80 -9.85 6.93 -2.66
N VAL A 81 -9.45 5.82 -2.05
CA VAL A 81 -9.77 4.49 -2.58
C VAL A 81 -11.27 4.20 -2.52
N GLU A 82 -11.97 4.65 -1.48
CA GLU A 82 -13.43 4.56 -1.37
C GLU A 82 -14.13 5.34 -2.50
N ASN A 83 -13.65 6.53 -2.82
CA ASN A 83 -14.18 7.35 -3.93
C ASN A 83 -13.89 6.75 -5.32
N LEU A 84 -12.96 5.81 -5.42
CA LEU A 84 -12.64 5.07 -6.64
C LEU A 84 -13.54 3.83 -6.85
N GLU A 85 -14.64 3.68 -6.12
CA GLU A 85 -15.56 2.53 -6.24
C GLU A 85 -16.05 2.30 -7.68
N HIS A 86 -16.30 3.36 -8.43
CA HIS A 86 -16.68 3.28 -9.84
C HIS A 86 -15.60 2.69 -10.76
N ARG A 87 -14.37 2.54 -10.27
CA ARG A 87 -13.21 1.93 -10.95
C ARG A 87 -12.88 0.53 -10.44
N ALA A 88 -13.47 0.12 -9.32
CA ALA A 88 -13.26 -1.19 -8.73
C ALA A 88 -14.00 -2.26 -9.53
N GLY A 89 -13.37 -3.42 -9.69
CA GLY A 89 -14.04 -4.62 -10.19
C GLY A 89 -14.79 -5.31 -9.04
N LYS A 90 -15.94 -5.88 -9.37
CA LYS A 90 -16.75 -6.69 -8.46
C LYS A 90 -17.07 -8.01 -9.15
N ASP A 91 -17.23 -9.07 -8.37
CA ASP A 91 -17.73 -10.35 -8.87
C ASP A 91 -19.22 -10.27 -9.26
N ALA A 92 -19.76 -11.35 -9.80
CA ALA A 92 -21.15 -11.41 -10.25
C ALA A 92 -22.16 -11.19 -9.10
N GLU A 93 -21.77 -11.51 -7.86
CA GLU A 93 -22.60 -11.32 -6.66
C GLU A 93 -22.47 -9.91 -6.07
N GLY A 94 -21.48 -9.14 -6.53
CA GLY A 94 -21.19 -7.80 -6.03
C GLY A 94 -20.58 -7.75 -4.62
N LYS A 95 -20.15 -8.90 -4.09
CA LYS A 95 -19.65 -9.04 -2.71
C LYS A 95 -18.13 -9.20 -2.62
N THR A 96 -17.49 -9.69 -3.68
CA THR A 96 -16.04 -9.86 -3.72
C THR A 96 -15.43 -8.85 -4.69
N GLY A 97 -14.42 -8.11 -4.25
CA GLY A 97 -13.68 -7.17 -5.10
C GLY A 97 -12.52 -7.81 -5.84
N ASP A 98 -12.10 -7.21 -6.95
CA ASP A 98 -10.91 -7.64 -7.72
C ASP A 98 -9.61 -7.48 -6.95
N GLY A 99 -9.61 -6.69 -5.91
CA GLY A 99 -8.46 -6.42 -5.06
C GLY A 99 -8.26 -4.94 -4.79
N VAL A 100 -8.03 -4.62 -3.53
CA VAL A 100 -7.76 -3.27 -3.08
C VAL A 100 -6.61 -3.29 -2.06
N GLY A 101 -5.88 -2.19 -1.95
CA GLY A 101 -4.84 -2.10 -0.94
C GLY A 101 -4.27 -0.71 -0.77
N ILE A 102 -3.45 -0.62 0.27
CA ILE A 102 -2.75 0.59 0.68
C ILE A 102 -1.29 0.27 1.04
N MET A 103 -0.38 1.08 0.58
CA MET A 103 1.02 1.09 1.01
C MET A 103 1.26 2.33 1.88
N LEU A 104 1.81 2.11 3.05
CA LEU A 104 2.07 3.10 4.08
C LEU A 104 3.53 3.05 4.54
N GLN A 105 3.99 4.11 5.18
CA GLN A 105 5.21 4.03 5.97
C GLN A 105 4.94 3.20 7.24
N ILE A 106 5.98 2.55 7.74
CA ILE A 106 5.93 1.89 9.06
C ILE A 106 5.74 2.96 10.13
N SER A 107 4.63 2.86 10.88
CA SER A 107 4.33 3.72 12.03
C SER A 107 4.97 3.13 13.27
N HIS A 108 6.05 3.75 13.75
CA HIS A 108 6.78 3.24 14.92
C HIS A 108 5.89 3.22 16.17
N SER A 109 5.17 4.32 16.45
CA SER A 109 4.26 4.42 17.59
C SER A 109 3.20 3.31 17.61
N PHE A 110 2.61 3.02 16.44
CA PHE A 110 1.65 1.94 16.31
C PHE A 110 2.29 0.57 16.57
N PHE A 111 3.41 0.27 15.91
CA PHE A 111 4.04 -1.06 16.06
C PHE A 111 4.59 -1.27 17.46
N GLU A 112 5.16 -0.27 18.12
CA GLU A 112 5.56 -0.36 19.52
C GLU A 112 4.38 -0.71 20.43
N LYS A 113 3.25 -0.02 20.28
CA LYS A 113 2.00 -0.26 21.01
C LYS A 113 1.49 -1.69 20.85
N VAL A 114 1.46 -2.23 19.62
CA VAL A 114 0.85 -3.55 19.36
C VAL A 114 1.80 -4.73 19.54
N THR A 115 3.11 -4.51 19.58
CA THR A 115 4.11 -5.56 19.79
C THR A 115 4.48 -5.76 21.26
N LEU A 116 4.43 -4.70 22.07
CA LEU A 116 4.78 -4.76 23.49
C LEU A 116 3.96 -5.79 24.28
N PRO A 117 2.61 -5.87 24.13
CA PRO A 117 1.80 -6.89 24.80
C PRO A 117 2.14 -8.32 24.40
N LEU A 118 2.74 -8.51 23.22
CA LEU A 118 3.18 -9.81 22.71
C LEU A 118 4.61 -10.17 23.15
N GLY A 119 5.25 -9.34 23.95
CA GLY A 119 6.64 -9.52 24.36
C GLY A 119 7.68 -9.25 23.27
N ILE A 120 7.26 -8.68 22.14
CA ILE A 120 8.13 -8.37 21.00
C ILE A 120 8.70 -6.94 21.18
N ARG A 121 10.00 -6.85 21.41
CA ARG A 121 10.72 -5.57 21.56
C ARG A 121 11.38 -5.19 20.24
N ILE A 122 10.84 -4.21 19.55
CA ILE A 122 11.25 -3.85 18.17
C ILE A 122 12.43 -2.86 18.07
N GLY A 123 12.90 -2.30 19.19
CA GLY A 123 13.95 -1.24 19.14
C GLY A 123 13.41 0.11 18.68
N GLY A 124 14.29 1.01 18.27
CA GLY A 124 13.95 2.36 17.81
C GLY A 124 13.42 2.39 16.36
N GLU A 125 12.93 3.55 15.95
CA GLU A 125 12.44 3.76 14.57
C GLU A 125 13.54 3.42 13.55
N ARG A 126 13.21 2.63 12.53
CA ARG A 126 14.12 2.12 11.48
C ARG A 126 15.20 1.15 11.96
N GLU A 127 15.15 0.69 13.19
CA GLU A 127 16.03 -0.34 13.71
C GLU A 127 15.45 -1.75 13.60
N TYR A 128 14.29 -1.86 12.99
CA TYR A 128 13.63 -3.12 12.67
C TYR A 128 12.96 -3.09 11.31
N GLY A 129 12.75 -4.27 10.74
CA GLY A 129 11.92 -4.48 9.56
C GLY A 129 10.63 -5.16 9.94
N VAL A 130 9.57 -4.84 9.22
CA VAL A 130 8.26 -5.49 9.33
C VAL A 130 7.95 -6.21 8.04
N GLY A 131 7.66 -7.51 8.14
CA GLY A 131 7.12 -8.32 7.05
C GLY A 131 5.61 -8.46 7.19
N MET A 132 4.87 -8.35 6.08
CA MET A 132 3.48 -8.76 5.96
C MET A 132 3.45 -10.03 5.13
N PHE A 133 2.80 -11.07 5.64
CA PHE A 133 2.79 -12.40 5.03
C PHE A 133 1.37 -12.91 4.83
N PHE A 134 1.16 -13.58 3.72
CA PHE A 134 0.00 -14.42 3.43
C PHE A 134 0.43 -15.88 3.50
N PHE A 135 0.12 -16.53 4.60
CA PHE A 135 0.41 -17.94 4.85
C PHE A 135 -0.77 -18.84 4.45
N PRO A 136 -0.54 -20.14 4.21
CA PRO A 136 -1.62 -21.10 4.05
C PRO A 136 -2.46 -21.21 5.33
N GLN A 137 -3.74 -21.56 5.18
CA GLN A 137 -4.64 -21.81 6.31
C GLN A 137 -4.29 -23.10 7.05
N ASP A 138 -3.74 -24.10 6.34
CA ASP A 138 -3.26 -25.32 7.00
C ASP A 138 -2.21 -24.99 8.06
N GLU A 139 -2.45 -25.48 9.27
CA GLU A 139 -1.62 -25.13 10.43
C GLU A 139 -0.21 -25.69 10.32
N LEU A 140 -0.06 -26.92 9.83
CA LEU A 140 1.25 -27.58 9.70
C LEU A 140 2.11 -26.84 8.67
N ALA A 141 1.56 -26.60 7.48
CA ALA A 141 2.25 -25.90 6.40
C ALA A 141 2.61 -24.46 6.84
N ARG A 142 1.70 -23.76 7.53
CA ARG A 142 1.93 -22.44 8.09
C ARG A 142 3.08 -22.42 9.09
N ASN A 143 3.07 -23.34 10.07
CA ASN A 143 4.09 -23.42 11.11
C ASN A 143 5.46 -23.77 10.52
N GLN A 144 5.51 -24.65 9.52
CA GLN A 144 6.74 -24.97 8.79
C GLN A 144 7.28 -23.74 8.03
N ALA A 145 6.42 -22.99 7.34
CA ALA A 145 6.81 -21.77 6.63
C ALA A 145 7.31 -20.69 7.59
N MET A 146 6.62 -20.47 8.71
CA MET A 146 7.05 -19.53 9.75
C MET A 146 8.43 -19.91 10.30
N LYS A 147 8.64 -21.18 10.60
CA LYS A 147 9.92 -21.68 11.12
C LYS A 147 11.04 -21.56 10.08
N MET A 148 10.74 -21.84 8.82
CA MET A 148 11.69 -21.65 7.73
C MET A 148 12.13 -20.19 7.61
N PHE A 149 11.20 -19.25 7.69
CA PHE A 149 11.53 -17.82 7.67
C PHE A 149 12.46 -17.43 8.82
N GLU A 150 12.18 -17.88 10.05
CA GLU A 150 13.05 -17.63 11.22
C GLU A 150 14.47 -18.15 11.02
N ILE A 151 14.60 -19.36 10.45
CA ILE A 151 15.90 -19.98 10.16
C ILE A 151 16.66 -19.15 9.11
N ILE A 152 15.98 -18.72 8.06
CA ILE A 152 16.59 -17.89 6.98
C ILE A 152 17.04 -16.56 7.56
N VAL A 153 16.22 -15.87 8.35
CA VAL A 153 16.59 -14.61 9.01
C VAL A 153 17.88 -14.79 9.81
N LYS A 154 17.98 -15.87 10.58
CA LYS A 154 19.18 -16.19 11.38
C LYS A 154 20.40 -16.50 10.50
N LYS A 155 20.21 -17.27 9.44
CA LYS A 155 21.30 -17.60 8.48
C LYS A 155 21.87 -16.38 7.79
N GLU A 156 21.01 -15.38 7.48
CA GLU A 156 21.43 -14.11 6.89
C GLU A 156 22.03 -13.11 7.89
N GLY A 157 22.27 -13.56 9.15
CA GLY A 157 22.89 -12.77 10.19
C GLY A 157 21.99 -11.69 10.79
N LEU A 158 20.68 -11.92 10.77
CA LEU A 158 19.66 -11.06 11.36
C LEU A 158 19.04 -11.76 12.60
N ALA A 159 18.33 -10.99 13.43
CA ALA A 159 17.59 -11.54 14.56
C ALA A 159 16.08 -11.43 14.30
N PHE A 160 15.39 -12.54 14.38
CA PHE A 160 13.93 -12.58 14.35
C PHE A 160 13.39 -12.23 15.75
N LEU A 161 12.41 -11.30 15.81
CA LEU A 161 11.88 -10.78 17.07
C LEU A 161 10.56 -11.43 17.47
N GLY A 162 9.73 -11.83 16.51
CA GLY A 162 8.47 -12.47 16.80
C GLY A 162 7.45 -12.31 15.68
N TRP A 163 6.33 -13.04 15.81
CA TRP A 163 5.16 -13.01 14.94
C TRP A 163 3.99 -12.29 15.61
N ARG A 164 3.25 -11.51 14.83
CA ARG A 164 1.97 -10.92 15.21
C ARG A 164 0.91 -11.34 14.22
N VAL A 165 -0.18 -11.93 14.68
CA VAL A 165 -1.36 -12.15 13.85
C VAL A 165 -2.02 -10.80 13.60
N VAL A 166 -2.33 -10.49 12.34
CA VAL A 166 -3.00 -9.23 11.98
C VAL A 166 -4.49 -9.34 12.34
N PRO A 167 -5.04 -8.41 13.14
CA PRO A 167 -6.47 -8.39 13.41
C PRO A 167 -7.24 -8.09 12.13
N THR A 168 -8.14 -9.00 11.77
CA THR A 168 -8.98 -8.90 10.56
C THR A 168 -10.43 -9.20 10.89
N THR A 169 -11.35 -8.74 10.03
CA THR A 169 -12.80 -8.97 10.14
C THR A 169 -13.30 -9.74 8.92
N PRO A 170 -13.17 -11.08 8.88
CA PRO A 170 -13.56 -11.89 7.73
C PRO A 170 -15.05 -11.85 7.38
N ASP A 171 -15.90 -11.61 8.37
CA ASP A 171 -17.38 -11.66 8.23
C ASP A 171 -17.93 -10.64 7.23
N ILE A 172 -17.15 -9.64 6.84
CA ILE A 172 -17.55 -8.63 5.85
C ILE A 172 -17.25 -9.05 4.41
N LEU A 173 -16.51 -10.14 4.21
CA LEU A 173 -16.06 -10.58 2.90
C LEU A 173 -17.13 -11.41 2.18
N GLY A 174 -17.08 -11.38 0.84
CA GLY A 174 -17.82 -12.34 0.02
C GLY A 174 -17.25 -13.76 0.13
N GLU A 175 -18.12 -14.77 -0.07
CA GLU A 175 -17.76 -16.19 0.08
C GLU A 175 -16.50 -16.60 -0.68
N ARG A 176 -16.38 -16.14 -1.91
CA ARG A 176 -15.20 -16.41 -2.75
C ARG A 176 -13.89 -15.85 -2.18
N ALA A 177 -13.95 -14.69 -1.54
CA ALA A 177 -12.77 -14.10 -0.91
C ALA A 177 -12.39 -14.83 0.37
N VAL A 178 -13.38 -15.32 1.14
CA VAL A 178 -13.18 -16.11 2.36
C VAL A 178 -12.58 -17.48 2.02
N GLU A 179 -13.10 -18.17 0.99
CA GLU A 179 -12.63 -19.50 0.57
C GLU A 179 -11.11 -19.54 0.32
N VAL A 180 -10.58 -18.47 -0.28
CA VAL A 180 -9.15 -18.38 -0.62
C VAL A 180 -8.38 -17.40 0.29
N MET A 181 -8.96 -17.01 1.43
CA MET A 181 -8.34 -16.09 2.36
C MET A 181 -7.08 -16.71 2.96
N PRO A 182 -5.94 -16.02 2.92
CA PRO A 182 -4.73 -16.48 3.59
C PRO A 182 -4.80 -16.23 5.09
N TYR A 183 -3.97 -16.95 5.86
CA TYR A 183 -3.65 -16.56 7.22
C TYR A 183 -2.68 -15.37 7.20
N ILE A 184 -3.06 -14.25 7.79
CA ILE A 184 -2.33 -12.97 7.68
C ILE A 184 -1.54 -12.71 8.97
N ALA A 185 -0.21 -12.63 8.85
CA ALA A 185 0.66 -12.34 9.97
C ALA A 185 1.78 -11.36 9.61
N GLN A 186 2.28 -10.68 10.65
CA GLN A 186 3.44 -9.80 10.58
C GLN A 186 4.62 -10.43 11.31
N GLY A 187 5.79 -10.42 10.64
CA GLY A 187 7.05 -10.86 11.24
C GLY A 187 8.00 -9.67 11.44
N PHE A 188 8.66 -9.64 12.59
CA PHE A 188 9.55 -8.55 12.98
C PHE A 188 11.00 -9.02 12.99
N VAL A 189 11.88 -8.24 12.34
CA VAL A 189 13.30 -8.56 12.18
C VAL A 189 14.14 -7.39 12.68
N ALA A 190 15.04 -7.64 13.62
CA ALA A 190 15.94 -6.60 14.14
C ALA A 190 17.04 -6.24 13.15
N LYS A 191 17.41 -4.96 13.09
CA LYS A 191 18.58 -4.47 12.37
C LYS A 191 19.84 -4.81 13.18
N PRO A 192 20.84 -5.49 12.59
CA PRO A 192 22.12 -5.69 13.27
C PRO A 192 22.87 -4.35 13.52
N ALA A 193 23.58 -4.25 14.61
CA ALA A 193 24.29 -3.02 14.99
C ALA A 193 25.28 -2.54 13.91
N GLN A 194 25.94 -3.47 13.23
CA GLN A 194 26.92 -3.19 12.17
C GLN A 194 26.30 -2.77 10.83
N VAL A 195 24.98 -2.90 10.65
CA VAL A 195 24.29 -2.53 9.42
C VAL A 195 23.71 -1.12 9.55
N LYS A 196 23.99 -0.27 8.58
CA LYS A 196 23.44 1.10 8.56
C LYS A 196 21.92 1.03 8.33
N PRO A 197 21.15 1.94 8.97
CA PRO A 197 19.70 2.03 8.72
C PRO A 197 19.43 2.49 7.29
N GLY A 198 18.21 2.20 6.80
CA GLY A 198 17.78 2.58 5.46
C GLY A 198 18.10 1.52 4.42
N LEU A 199 18.69 1.92 3.29
CA LEU A 199 18.87 1.02 2.14
C LEU A 199 19.73 -0.22 2.44
N ASP A 200 20.74 -0.10 3.28
CA ASP A 200 21.61 -1.24 3.57
C ASP A 200 20.88 -2.32 4.37
N PHE A 201 20.02 -1.91 5.31
CA PHE A 201 19.16 -2.85 6.01
C PHE A 201 18.07 -3.40 5.10
N ASP A 202 17.41 -2.56 4.27
CA ASP A 202 16.41 -3.04 3.31
C ASP A 202 16.99 -4.03 2.29
N ARG A 203 18.27 -3.89 1.88
CA ARG A 203 18.96 -4.89 1.04
C ARG A 203 19.10 -6.23 1.75
N LYS A 204 19.41 -6.24 3.03
CA LYS A 204 19.46 -7.46 3.85
C LYS A 204 18.06 -8.12 3.92
N LEU A 205 17.03 -7.33 4.20
CA LEU A 205 15.64 -7.82 4.21
C LEU A 205 15.21 -8.35 2.83
N TYR A 206 15.67 -7.70 1.74
CA TYR A 206 15.44 -8.19 0.39
C TYR A 206 16.05 -9.57 0.15
N VAL A 207 17.29 -9.81 0.59
CA VAL A 207 17.94 -11.13 0.47
C VAL A 207 17.14 -12.17 1.23
N VAL A 208 16.80 -11.91 2.50
CA VAL A 208 15.96 -12.80 3.32
C VAL A 208 14.66 -13.15 2.59
N ARG A 209 13.97 -12.15 2.06
CA ARG A 209 12.73 -12.36 1.31
C ARG A 209 12.94 -13.25 0.10
N ARG A 210 13.97 -12.98 -0.71
CA ARG A 210 14.23 -13.77 -1.93
C ARG A 210 14.60 -15.21 -1.63
N VAL A 211 15.42 -15.46 -0.61
CA VAL A 211 15.76 -16.81 -0.19
C VAL A 211 14.50 -17.55 0.30
N PHE A 212 13.67 -16.87 1.09
CA PHE A 212 12.43 -17.45 1.59
C PHE A 212 11.44 -17.77 0.45
N GLU A 213 11.21 -16.83 -0.47
CA GLU A 213 10.31 -17.03 -1.63
C GLU A 213 10.77 -18.16 -2.56
N GLN A 214 12.08 -18.43 -2.63
CA GLN A 214 12.62 -19.56 -3.40
C GLN A 214 12.52 -20.91 -2.65
N SER A 215 12.39 -20.86 -1.34
CA SER A 215 12.35 -22.05 -0.48
C SER A 215 10.93 -22.46 -0.09
N ASN A 216 9.93 -21.60 -0.33
CA ASN A 216 8.53 -21.82 0.04
C ASN A 216 7.61 -21.18 -1.01
N GLU A 217 6.83 -22.02 -1.70
CA GLU A 217 5.91 -21.59 -2.77
C GLU A 217 4.51 -21.25 -2.23
N ASP A 218 4.13 -21.79 -1.06
CA ASP A 218 2.78 -21.65 -0.50
C ASP A 218 2.57 -20.36 0.29
N THR A 219 3.65 -19.61 0.52
CA THR A 219 3.59 -18.35 1.27
C THR A 219 3.94 -17.16 0.39
N TYR A 220 3.10 -16.15 0.42
CA TYR A 220 3.36 -14.91 -0.28
C TYR A 220 3.83 -13.81 0.68
N VAL A 221 5.02 -13.25 0.41
CA VAL A 221 5.52 -12.09 1.16
C VAL A 221 4.95 -10.82 0.54
N VAL A 222 3.93 -10.27 1.17
CA VAL A 222 3.24 -9.03 0.72
C VAL A 222 4.22 -7.85 0.73
N SER A 223 4.94 -7.68 1.82
CA SER A 223 6.04 -6.70 1.96
C SER A 223 7.02 -7.17 3.04
N LEU A 224 8.28 -6.74 2.95
CA LEU A 224 9.29 -6.86 4.00
C LEU A 224 10.27 -5.70 3.85
N SER A 225 10.18 -4.74 4.77
CA SER A 225 10.96 -3.49 4.69
C SER A 225 11.14 -2.87 6.07
N SER A 226 12.12 -1.99 6.21
CA SER A 226 12.29 -1.12 7.38
C SER A 226 11.57 0.23 7.24
N ARG A 227 10.90 0.47 6.11
CA ARG A 227 10.33 1.78 5.76
C ARG A 227 8.85 1.74 5.42
N THR A 228 8.41 0.72 4.70
CA THR A 228 7.04 0.64 4.16
C THR A 228 6.42 -0.72 4.44
N ILE A 229 5.09 -0.73 4.50
CA ILE A 229 4.28 -1.92 4.65
C ILE A 229 3.07 -1.82 3.73
N VAL A 230 2.57 -2.97 3.27
CA VAL A 230 1.40 -3.06 2.39
C VAL A 230 0.30 -3.85 3.05
N TYR A 231 -0.89 -3.28 3.10
CA TYR A 231 -2.15 -3.93 3.44
C TYR A 231 -2.98 -4.08 2.18
N LYS A 232 -3.40 -5.29 1.84
CA LYS A 232 -4.16 -5.54 0.61
C LYS A 232 -4.94 -6.85 0.69
N GLY A 233 -5.92 -7.02 -0.21
CA GLY A 233 -6.68 -8.26 -0.30
C GLY A 233 -7.79 -8.19 -1.33
N MET A 234 -8.58 -9.29 -1.41
CA MET A 234 -9.71 -9.45 -2.31
C MET A 234 -11.01 -8.95 -1.66
N PHE A 235 -11.15 -7.64 -1.49
CA PHE A 235 -12.37 -7.06 -0.95
C PHE A 235 -12.82 -5.84 -1.74
N LEU A 236 -14.02 -5.36 -1.47
CA LEU A 236 -14.53 -4.11 -2.01
C LEU A 236 -13.75 -2.92 -1.43
N VAL A 237 -13.70 -1.83 -2.15
CA VAL A 237 -12.89 -0.66 -1.76
C VAL A 237 -13.26 -0.10 -0.39
N GLY A 238 -14.53 -0.11 -0.03
CA GLY A 238 -15.00 0.35 1.29
C GLY A 238 -14.73 -0.62 2.44
N GLU A 239 -14.27 -1.83 2.13
CA GLU A 239 -13.99 -2.85 3.14
C GLU A 239 -12.55 -2.81 3.66
N LEU A 240 -11.61 -2.22 2.94
CA LEU A 240 -10.18 -2.19 3.29
C LEU A 240 -9.95 -1.74 4.75
N ARG A 241 -10.53 -0.61 5.16
CA ARG A 241 -10.40 -0.10 6.54
C ARG A 241 -11.17 -0.93 7.56
N ARG A 242 -12.29 -1.54 7.15
CA ARG A 242 -13.11 -2.37 8.02
C ARG A 242 -12.50 -3.74 8.25
N PHE A 243 -11.84 -4.27 7.22
CA PHE A 243 -11.16 -5.57 7.29
C PHE A 243 -9.89 -5.52 8.15
N PHE A 244 -9.05 -4.51 7.97
CA PHE A 244 -7.83 -4.33 8.77
C PHE A 244 -8.05 -3.31 9.88
N ALA A 245 -8.28 -3.78 11.11
CA ALA A 245 -8.46 -2.92 12.28
C ALA A 245 -7.25 -1.98 12.52
N ASP A 246 -6.04 -2.42 12.14
CA ASP A 246 -4.82 -1.63 12.22
C ASP A 246 -4.94 -0.25 11.53
N LEU A 247 -5.67 -0.18 10.42
CA LEU A 247 -5.82 1.05 9.63
C LEU A 247 -6.73 2.09 10.28
N GLN A 248 -7.48 1.71 11.32
CA GLN A 248 -8.36 2.59 12.09
C GLN A 248 -7.69 3.14 13.36
N ASP A 249 -6.52 2.63 13.72
CA ASP A 249 -5.80 3.07 14.93
C ASP A 249 -5.16 4.44 14.71
N GLU A 250 -5.45 5.41 15.58
CA GLU A 250 -4.95 6.79 15.49
C GLU A 250 -3.41 6.88 15.61
N ASP A 251 -2.77 5.89 16.23
CA ASP A 251 -1.32 5.80 16.30
C ASP A 251 -0.69 5.30 15.00
N TYR A 252 -1.54 4.79 14.06
CA TYR A 252 -1.05 4.45 12.73
C TYR A 252 -0.87 5.72 11.89
N ARG A 253 0.33 6.27 11.88
CA ARG A 253 0.68 7.54 11.24
C ARG A 253 1.61 7.33 10.05
N SER A 254 1.35 8.05 8.97
CA SER A 254 2.19 8.07 7.77
C SER A 254 2.27 9.46 7.17
N ALA A 255 3.39 9.79 6.52
CA ALA A 255 3.52 11.01 5.72
C ALA A 255 3.23 10.77 4.25
N ILE A 256 3.24 9.50 3.81
CA ILE A 256 2.97 9.10 2.43
C ILE A 256 2.08 7.87 2.47
N ALA A 257 1.03 7.87 1.67
CA ALA A 257 0.16 6.73 1.44
C ALA A 257 -0.14 6.59 -0.05
N ILE A 258 -0.11 5.36 -0.56
CA ILE A 258 -0.44 5.03 -1.94
C ILE A 258 -1.51 3.95 -1.92
N VAL A 259 -2.60 4.15 -2.66
CA VAL A 259 -3.73 3.23 -2.72
C VAL A 259 -4.00 2.77 -4.15
N HIS A 260 -4.63 1.62 -4.27
CA HIS A 260 -5.12 1.10 -5.53
C HIS A 260 -6.44 0.36 -5.34
N SER A 261 -7.42 0.60 -6.21
CA SER A 261 -8.79 0.05 -6.11
C SER A 261 -9.04 -1.17 -6.99
N ARG A 262 -8.02 -1.65 -7.72
CA ARG A 262 -8.22 -2.73 -8.70
C ARG A 262 -6.93 -3.48 -8.98
N PHE A 263 -7.05 -4.78 -9.37
CA PHE A 263 -5.91 -5.55 -9.86
C PHE A 263 -5.79 -5.45 -11.39
N SER A 264 -6.71 -6.02 -12.14
CA SER A 264 -6.68 -6.07 -13.61
C SER A 264 -8.05 -6.45 -14.15
N THR A 265 -8.34 -6.04 -15.40
CA THR A 265 -9.59 -6.36 -16.08
C THR A 265 -9.65 -7.78 -16.65
N ASN A 266 -8.49 -8.40 -16.93
CA ASN A 266 -8.39 -9.60 -17.77
C ASN A 266 -7.78 -10.81 -17.06
N THR A 267 -7.62 -10.78 -15.73
CA THR A 267 -7.04 -11.87 -14.95
C THR A 267 -7.92 -12.20 -13.76
N ASN A 268 -7.90 -13.46 -13.33
CA ASN A 268 -8.60 -13.88 -12.13
C ASN A 268 -8.05 -13.15 -10.90
N PRO A 269 -8.90 -12.52 -10.08
CA PRO A 269 -8.49 -11.89 -8.84
C PRO A 269 -7.86 -12.90 -7.89
N SER A 270 -6.91 -12.43 -7.10
CA SER A 270 -6.36 -13.19 -5.98
C SER A 270 -5.79 -12.26 -4.92
N TRP A 271 -5.71 -12.74 -3.66
CA TRP A 271 -5.12 -11.99 -2.56
C TRP A 271 -3.71 -11.48 -2.86
N MET A 272 -2.89 -12.32 -3.50
CA MET A 272 -1.50 -11.99 -3.84
C MET A 272 -1.40 -10.91 -4.92
N ARG A 273 -2.32 -10.92 -5.88
CA ARG A 273 -2.29 -10.02 -7.04
C ARG A 273 -2.88 -8.66 -6.78
N ALA A 274 -3.64 -8.46 -5.71
CA ALA A 274 -4.13 -7.14 -5.31
C ALA A 274 -2.98 -6.12 -5.24
N HIS A 275 -3.22 -4.90 -5.70
CA HIS A 275 -2.26 -3.79 -5.62
C HIS A 275 -2.46 -2.96 -4.32
N PRO A 276 -1.45 -2.18 -3.89
CA PRO A 276 -0.13 -2.04 -4.48
C PRO A 276 0.79 -3.22 -4.20
N TYR A 277 1.84 -3.37 -5.03
CA TYR A 277 2.97 -4.22 -4.71
C TYR A 277 4.02 -3.46 -3.89
N ARG A 278 5.07 -4.16 -3.44
CA ARG A 278 6.13 -3.64 -2.57
C ARG A 278 6.82 -2.36 -3.09
N PHE A 279 6.97 -2.24 -4.40
CA PHE A 279 7.70 -1.16 -5.06
C PHE A 279 6.95 -0.57 -6.25
N ILE A 280 5.84 -1.17 -6.67
CA ILE A 280 5.13 -0.81 -7.88
C ILE A 280 3.66 -0.66 -7.58
N VAL A 281 3.10 0.42 -8.09
CA VAL A 281 1.67 0.62 -8.24
C VAL A 281 1.43 1.16 -9.65
N HIS A 282 0.52 0.54 -10.39
CA HIS A 282 0.21 0.96 -11.76
C HIS A 282 -1.21 0.58 -12.15
N ASN A 283 -1.75 1.29 -13.12
CA ASN A 283 -3.09 1.06 -13.66
C ASN A 283 -3.04 0.47 -15.07
N GLY A 284 -1.89 -0.03 -15.48
CA GLY A 284 -1.71 -0.66 -16.78
C GLY A 284 -1.95 -2.16 -16.74
N GLU A 285 -2.31 -2.73 -17.87
CA GLU A 285 -2.41 -4.15 -18.09
C GLU A 285 -1.01 -4.72 -18.37
N ILE A 286 -0.54 -5.60 -17.50
CA ILE A 286 0.79 -6.24 -17.65
C ILE A 286 0.58 -7.73 -17.83
N ASN A 287 0.54 -8.17 -19.09
CA ASN A 287 0.36 -9.57 -19.45
C ASN A 287 1.69 -10.32 -19.60
N THR A 288 2.81 -9.62 -19.71
CA THR A 288 4.12 -10.17 -20.07
C THR A 288 5.23 -9.92 -19.07
N ILE A 289 4.90 -9.54 -17.84
CA ILE A 289 5.89 -9.20 -16.80
C ILE A 289 6.88 -10.33 -16.52
N ARG A 290 6.46 -11.58 -16.75
CA ARG A 290 7.34 -12.74 -16.57
C ARG A 290 8.45 -12.83 -17.63
N GLY A 291 8.20 -12.28 -18.81
CA GLY A 291 9.19 -12.21 -19.89
C GLY A 291 10.13 -11.02 -19.78
N ASN A 292 9.72 -10.00 -19.04
CA ASN A 292 10.50 -8.79 -18.79
C ASN A 292 11.23 -8.87 -17.45
#